data_a3fddf46320c6ffd0ae40a0d814b3091
#
_entry.id   a3fddf46320c6ffd0ae40a0d814b3091
#
_cell.length_a   1.000
_cell.length_b   1.000
_cell.length_c   1.000
_cell.angle_alpha   90.00
_cell.angle_beta   90.00
_cell.angle_gamma   90.00
#
_symmetry.space_group_name_H-M   'P 1'
#
loop_
_entity.id
_entity.type
_entity.pdbx_description
1 polymer ?
#
loop_
_entity_poly.entity_id
_entity_poly.type
_entity_poly.pdbx_seq_one_letter_code
_entity_poly.pdbx_strand_id
1 'polypeptide(L)'
;MSKHLLKGVCTFISMIIISLNVFSQSFTPIYSSMTGFSNGYYEYLPQGYWNNAEEKFPLIIFVHGIGECGNGTSDLGKVLVHGTPKQINNGSFPTSFNVNGQNFKFIVLAPQFTGWAAYIQMNDVINYAVSHYKVDLNRIYLTGLSMGGGCIWEYAGYSQEYASRVAAIVPVCGASSATTDKINHIANSDLAVWATHNLGDGTVGVAATNTYIDGINAAPNPPTPLAKKTIFPVNGHDAWSQTYNLSFKENGYNVYEWMLTNKRNVEALPVTGFTFSAIKASQNTSLLKWSTLSETANLGFAVEKSINGVNYTQVAFINSSSINGSGAVYQFIDQQPQRGKNYYRIKQVDIDNRFSYSSVKILNFDIKPVIQIGPNPATDFITIKTELGNAKTSVKLFNQQGQLLQTAAATSQQLFKLPASNLPNGVYYLQVNNDGNIETQKILIQH
;
A
#
# COMPACT_ATOMS: atom_id res chain seq x y z
N MET A 1 -24.96 27.03 84.66
CA MET A 1 -24.43 25.79 84.05
C MET A 1 -24.97 25.64 82.64
N SER A 2 -24.21 26.06 81.62
CA SER A 2 -24.58 25.88 80.21
C SER A 2 -23.34 25.37 79.47
N LYS A 3 -23.46 24.16 78.92
CA LYS A 3 -22.43 23.46 78.16
C LYS A 3 -22.59 23.87 76.70
N HIS A 4 -21.61 24.61 76.11
CA HIS A 4 -21.50 24.83 74.72
C HIS A 4 -20.82 23.64 74.02
N LEU A 5 -21.52 23.05 73.10
CA LEU A 5 -21.05 21.98 72.23
C LEU A 5 -20.43 22.62 70.97
N LEU A 6 -19.14 22.53 70.79
CA LEU A 6 -18.46 22.94 69.55
C LEU A 6 -18.62 21.80 68.53
N LYS A 7 -19.32 22.06 67.41
CA LYS A 7 -19.37 21.17 66.25
C LYS A 7 -18.20 21.52 65.33
N GLY A 8 -17.19 20.65 65.26
CA GLY A 8 -16.14 20.74 64.27
C GLY A 8 -16.65 20.25 62.91
N VAL A 9 -16.60 21.09 61.91
CA VAL A 9 -16.86 20.76 60.50
C VAL A 9 -15.53 20.32 59.90
N CYS A 10 -15.35 19.04 59.66
CA CYS A 10 -14.25 18.51 58.87
C CYS A 10 -14.60 18.65 57.37
N THR A 11 -13.98 19.62 56.70
CA THR A 11 -14.07 19.74 55.24
C THR A 11 -13.07 18.76 54.62
N PHE A 12 -13.57 17.68 54.03
CA PHE A 12 -12.76 16.79 53.17
C PHE A 12 -12.52 17.49 51.81
N ILE A 13 -11.31 17.94 51.58
CA ILE A 13 -10.87 18.37 50.27
C ILE A 13 -10.48 17.10 49.50
N SER A 14 -11.37 16.64 48.62
CA SER A 14 -11.07 15.60 47.63
C SER A 14 -10.10 16.16 46.60
N MET A 15 -8.84 15.83 46.72
CA MET A 15 -7.82 16.11 45.71
C MET A 15 -8.03 15.17 44.51
N ILE A 16 -8.70 15.66 43.45
CA ILE A 16 -8.79 14.93 42.17
C ILE A 16 -7.40 14.95 41.57
N ILE A 17 -6.66 13.85 41.70
CA ILE A 17 -5.41 13.62 40.94
C ILE A 17 -5.84 13.28 39.53
N ILE A 18 -5.85 14.30 38.64
CA ILE A 18 -5.89 14.09 37.20
C ILE A 18 -4.53 13.52 36.80
N SER A 19 -4.45 12.21 36.66
CA SER A 19 -3.30 11.58 36.03
C SER A 19 -3.28 11.99 34.56
N LEU A 20 -2.53 13.02 34.22
CA LEU A 20 -2.14 13.30 32.86
C LEU A 20 -1.31 12.09 32.41
N ASN A 21 -1.91 11.23 31.62
CA ASN A 21 -1.17 10.23 30.87
C ASN A 21 -0.23 10.98 29.92
N VAL A 22 0.97 11.28 30.36
CA VAL A 22 2.06 11.68 29.50
C VAL A 22 2.42 10.43 28.69
N PHE A 23 1.81 10.28 27.53
CA PHE A 23 2.25 9.26 26.58
C PHE A 23 3.70 9.61 26.24
N SER A 24 4.61 8.83 26.79
CA SER A 24 6.03 8.86 26.43
C SER A 24 6.13 8.61 24.94
N GLN A 25 7.03 9.33 24.28
CA GLN A 25 7.44 9.00 22.92
C GLN A 25 7.88 7.54 22.90
N SER A 26 7.23 6.74 22.09
CA SER A 26 7.56 5.32 21.96
C SER A 26 7.97 5.01 20.53
N PHE A 27 9.07 4.28 20.39
CA PHE A 27 9.41 3.61 19.13
C PHE A 27 8.84 2.21 19.22
N THR A 28 7.69 2.02 18.62
CA THR A 28 6.84 0.85 18.84
C THR A 28 6.99 -0.14 17.69
N PRO A 29 7.29 -1.42 17.97
CA PRO A 29 7.27 -2.46 16.95
C PRO A 29 5.81 -2.76 16.54
N ILE A 30 5.55 -2.76 15.24
CA ILE A 30 4.26 -3.12 14.64
C ILE A 30 4.46 -4.36 13.80
N TYR A 31 3.79 -5.43 14.19
CA TYR A 31 3.87 -6.75 13.54
C TYR A 31 2.77 -6.91 12.50
N SER A 32 2.75 -6.01 11.54
CA SER A 32 1.81 -6.04 10.42
C SER A 32 2.50 -5.66 9.12
N SER A 33 1.96 -6.16 8.02
CA SER A 33 2.51 -5.91 6.69
C SER A 33 2.13 -4.52 6.20
N MET A 34 3.12 -3.73 5.77
CA MET A 34 2.91 -2.50 4.99
C MET A 34 2.83 -2.81 3.48
N THR A 35 3.47 -3.88 3.06
CA THR A 35 3.55 -4.39 1.68
C THR A 35 3.81 -5.89 1.74
N GLY A 36 3.60 -6.62 0.64
CA GLY A 36 3.94 -8.05 0.57
C GLY A 36 5.43 -8.36 0.77
N PHE A 37 6.28 -7.33 0.91
CA PHE A 37 7.73 -7.45 1.08
C PHE A 37 8.23 -6.94 2.45
N SER A 38 7.33 -6.50 3.33
CA SER A 38 7.61 -6.04 4.70
C SER A 38 6.52 -6.55 5.64
N ASN A 39 6.88 -7.44 6.56
CA ASN A 39 5.95 -8.07 7.51
C ASN A 39 5.91 -7.39 8.87
N GLY A 40 6.71 -6.34 9.06
CA GLY A 40 6.75 -5.57 10.29
C GLY A 40 7.58 -4.30 10.13
N TYR A 41 7.38 -3.36 11.03
CA TYR A 41 8.09 -2.10 11.04
C TYR A 41 8.10 -1.51 12.45
N TYR A 42 9.00 -0.54 12.67
CA TYR A 42 8.93 0.33 13.84
C TYR A 42 8.26 1.64 13.49
N GLU A 43 7.37 2.11 14.38
CA GLU A 43 6.76 3.43 14.28
C GLU A 43 7.20 4.35 15.42
N TYR A 44 7.46 5.60 15.10
CA TYR A 44 7.64 6.68 16.05
C TYR A 44 6.58 7.74 15.78
N LEU A 45 5.75 7.98 16.78
CA LEU A 45 4.75 9.04 16.74
C LEU A 45 5.17 10.18 17.66
N PRO A 46 5.08 11.43 17.19
CA PRO A 46 5.52 12.58 17.99
C PRO A 46 4.62 12.81 19.20
N GLN A 47 5.17 13.41 20.25
CA GLN A 47 4.39 13.82 21.42
C GLN A 47 3.22 14.72 20.99
N GLY A 48 2.01 14.37 21.46
CA GLY A 48 0.79 15.11 21.14
C GLY A 48 0.12 14.66 19.84
N TYR A 49 0.60 13.59 19.19
CA TYR A 49 0.04 13.08 17.95
C TYR A 49 -1.50 12.90 18.00
N TRP A 50 -2.04 12.47 19.12
CA TRP A 50 -3.48 12.22 19.28
C TRP A 50 -4.31 13.45 19.73
N ASN A 51 -3.65 14.58 20.07
CA ASN A 51 -4.32 15.73 20.67
C ASN A 51 -5.22 16.50 19.68
N ASN A 52 -4.85 16.53 18.41
CA ASN A 52 -5.60 17.23 17.35
C ASN A 52 -5.73 16.33 16.12
N ALA A 53 -6.95 16.05 15.69
CA ALA A 53 -7.22 15.18 14.54
C ALA A 53 -6.74 15.82 13.21
N GLU A 54 -6.78 17.14 13.09
CA GLU A 54 -6.43 17.88 11.88
C GLU A 54 -4.92 18.17 11.74
N GLU A 55 -4.16 18.01 12.83
CA GLU A 55 -2.71 18.22 12.78
C GLU A 55 -2.02 17.18 11.90
N LYS A 56 -1.16 17.63 11.00
CA LYS A 56 -0.36 16.79 10.11
C LYS A 56 1.12 16.96 10.42
N PHE A 57 1.88 15.90 10.23
CA PHE A 57 3.29 15.83 10.63
C PHE A 57 4.18 15.44 9.45
N PRO A 58 5.36 16.04 9.32
CA PRO A 58 6.41 15.54 8.43
C PRO A 58 6.68 14.05 8.65
N LEU A 59 6.83 13.29 7.57
CA LEU A 59 7.11 11.87 7.59
C LEU A 59 8.53 11.58 7.15
N ILE A 60 9.26 10.79 7.93
CA ILE A 60 10.49 10.12 7.50
C ILE A 60 10.20 8.63 7.32
N ILE A 61 10.50 8.09 6.15
CA ILE A 61 10.62 6.65 5.92
C ILE A 61 12.11 6.33 5.88
N PHE A 62 12.58 5.53 6.86
CA PHE A 62 13.95 5.08 6.95
C PHE A 62 14.09 3.68 6.37
N VAL A 63 14.99 3.51 5.40
CA VAL A 63 15.25 2.24 4.74
C VAL A 63 16.62 1.70 5.15
N HIS A 64 16.60 0.52 5.74
CA HIS A 64 17.77 -0.14 6.30
C HIS A 64 18.71 -0.73 5.22
N GLY A 65 19.92 -1.14 5.61
CA GLY A 65 20.86 -1.85 4.76
C GLY A 65 20.53 -3.34 4.61
N ILE A 66 21.33 -4.05 3.78
CA ILE A 66 21.09 -5.47 3.51
C ILE A 66 21.24 -6.35 4.77
N GLY A 67 22.08 -5.94 5.72
CA GLY A 67 22.32 -6.67 6.98
C GLY A 67 21.12 -6.71 7.93
N GLU A 68 20.19 -5.78 7.78
CA GLU A 68 19.02 -5.63 8.62
C GLU A 68 17.76 -6.27 8.02
N CYS A 69 17.86 -6.91 6.84
CA CYS A 69 16.76 -7.69 6.28
C CYS A 69 16.30 -8.77 7.27
N GLY A 70 14.99 -9.05 7.26
CA GLY A 70 14.44 -10.02 8.18
C GLY A 70 12.96 -10.32 7.95
N ASN A 71 12.41 -11.09 8.89
CA ASN A 71 11.04 -11.62 8.78
C ASN A 71 9.95 -10.67 9.29
N GLY A 72 10.31 -9.47 9.78
CA GLY A 72 9.36 -8.49 10.30
C GLY A 72 8.79 -8.82 11.69
N THR A 73 9.29 -9.88 12.35
CA THR A 73 8.84 -10.33 13.67
C THR A 73 10.05 -10.53 14.60
N SER A 74 10.58 -11.75 14.70
CA SER A 74 11.75 -12.06 15.55
C SER A 74 13.01 -11.29 15.15
N ASP A 75 13.13 -10.92 13.88
CA ASP A 75 14.26 -10.18 13.32
C ASP A 75 14.07 -8.66 13.33
N LEU A 76 12.88 -8.17 13.68
CA LEU A 76 12.52 -6.76 13.50
C LEU A 76 13.47 -5.80 14.23
N GLY A 77 14.04 -6.22 15.37
CA GLY A 77 15.03 -5.45 16.12
C GLY A 77 16.31 -5.11 15.35
N LYS A 78 16.62 -5.79 14.24
CA LYS A 78 17.80 -5.50 13.41
C LYS A 78 17.76 -4.08 12.83
N VAL A 79 16.58 -3.54 12.51
CA VAL A 79 16.45 -2.19 11.94
C VAL A 79 16.86 -1.07 12.91
N LEU A 80 17.06 -1.38 14.21
CA LEU A 80 17.40 -0.41 15.25
C LEU A 80 18.90 -0.10 15.36
N VAL A 81 19.74 -0.76 14.57
CA VAL A 81 21.20 -0.70 14.75
C VAL A 81 21.87 0.52 14.11
N HIS A 82 21.20 1.17 13.14
CA HIS A 82 21.76 2.31 12.40
C HIS A 82 20.79 3.47 12.23
N GLY A 83 21.33 4.65 11.89
CA GLY A 83 20.61 5.84 11.46
C GLY A 83 19.52 6.34 12.40
N THR A 84 18.43 6.83 11.84
CA THR A 84 17.29 7.40 12.58
C THR A 84 16.68 6.41 13.59
N PRO A 85 16.45 5.11 13.26
CA PRO A 85 15.93 4.14 14.22
C PRO A 85 16.83 3.96 15.45
N LYS A 86 18.16 3.92 15.27
CA LYS A 86 19.11 3.84 16.37
C LYS A 86 18.98 5.04 17.31
N GLN A 87 18.85 6.24 16.75
CA GLN A 87 18.73 7.47 17.54
C GLN A 87 17.45 7.51 18.36
N ILE A 88 16.34 7.06 17.78
CA ILE A 88 15.07 6.99 18.50
C ILE A 88 15.17 5.94 19.60
N ASN A 89 15.68 4.76 19.29
CA ASN A 89 15.78 3.65 20.23
C ASN A 89 16.67 3.95 21.44
N ASN A 90 17.74 4.75 21.26
CA ASN A 90 18.63 5.16 22.35
C ASN A 90 18.25 6.50 22.99
N GLY A 91 17.14 7.13 22.58
CA GLY A 91 16.64 8.38 23.15
C GLY A 91 17.41 9.65 22.73
N SER A 92 18.29 9.57 21.70
CA SER A 92 19.05 10.73 21.21
C SER A 92 18.35 11.50 20.08
N PHE A 93 17.24 10.97 19.53
CA PHE A 93 16.47 11.68 18.51
C PHE A 93 15.66 12.82 19.14
N PRO A 94 15.81 14.06 18.65
CA PRO A 94 15.10 15.22 19.23
C PRO A 94 13.57 15.08 19.13
N THR A 95 12.88 15.55 20.15
CA THR A 95 11.40 15.57 20.17
C THR A 95 10.80 16.57 19.18
N SER A 96 11.58 17.54 18.76
CA SER A 96 11.24 18.54 17.73
C SER A 96 12.52 19.15 17.14
N PHE A 97 12.37 19.70 15.95
CA PHE A 97 13.40 20.41 15.22
C PHE A 97 12.93 21.83 14.92
N ASN A 98 13.77 22.85 15.22
CA ASN A 98 13.46 24.23 14.87
C ASN A 98 14.15 24.57 13.54
N VAL A 99 13.35 24.91 12.54
CA VAL A 99 13.85 25.36 11.24
C VAL A 99 13.16 26.65 10.87
N ASN A 100 13.94 27.70 10.63
CA ASN A 100 13.45 29.03 10.29
C ASN A 100 12.39 29.58 11.27
N GLY A 101 12.58 29.30 12.58
CA GLY A 101 11.66 29.75 13.64
C GLY A 101 10.41 28.91 13.83
N GLN A 102 10.20 27.87 13.01
CA GLN A 102 9.10 26.94 13.13
C GLN A 102 9.55 25.62 13.73
N ASN A 103 8.79 25.11 14.70
CA ASN A 103 9.03 23.80 15.31
C ASN A 103 8.29 22.70 14.56
N PHE A 104 9.02 21.66 14.20
CA PHE A 104 8.50 20.46 13.53
C PHE A 104 8.71 19.23 14.36
N LYS A 105 7.79 18.29 14.27
CA LYS A 105 7.88 16.96 14.87
C LYS A 105 7.68 15.94 13.79
N PHE A 106 8.46 14.86 13.77
CA PHE A 106 8.36 13.84 12.75
C PHE A 106 7.49 12.65 13.17
N ILE A 107 6.79 12.07 12.21
CA ILE A 107 6.48 10.65 12.18
C ILE A 107 7.68 9.96 11.58
N VAL A 108 8.16 8.85 12.18
CA VAL A 108 9.21 8.03 11.57
C VAL A 108 8.71 6.60 11.44
N LEU A 109 8.81 6.06 10.23
CA LEU A 109 8.50 4.67 9.95
C LEU A 109 9.77 3.97 9.46
N ALA A 110 10.09 2.83 10.05
CA ALA A 110 11.23 2.01 9.69
C ALA A 110 10.77 0.59 9.35
N PRO A 111 10.31 0.34 8.10
CA PRO A 111 9.93 -0.99 7.66
C PRO A 111 11.14 -1.92 7.65
N GLN A 112 10.93 -3.20 8.03
CA GLN A 112 11.90 -4.25 7.78
C GLN A 112 11.51 -4.99 6.51
N PHE A 113 12.35 -4.90 5.50
CA PHE A 113 12.18 -5.64 4.26
C PHE A 113 12.82 -7.03 4.36
N THR A 114 12.24 -7.99 3.64
CA THR A 114 12.78 -9.36 3.56
C THR A 114 13.99 -9.46 2.64
N GLY A 115 14.25 -8.42 1.86
CA GLY A 115 15.37 -8.31 0.90
C GLY A 115 15.39 -6.93 0.25
N TRP A 116 15.95 -6.83 -0.94
CA TRP A 116 16.05 -5.58 -1.69
C TRP A 116 14.66 -5.15 -2.19
N ALA A 117 14.10 -4.09 -1.61
CA ALA A 117 12.80 -3.56 -2.01
C ALA A 117 12.90 -2.84 -3.36
N ALA A 118 11.99 -3.17 -4.29
CA ALA A 118 11.84 -2.44 -5.54
C ALA A 118 11.01 -1.16 -5.34
N TYR A 119 11.00 -0.31 -6.35
CA TYR A 119 10.25 0.94 -6.36
C TYR A 119 8.77 0.76 -5.99
N ILE A 120 8.14 -0.34 -6.42
CA ILE A 120 6.73 -0.62 -6.13
C ILE A 120 6.48 -0.85 -4.63
N GLN A 121 7.35 -1.62 -3.94
CA GLN A 121 7.25 -1.83 -2.50
C GLN A 121 7.51 -0.54 -1.72
N MET A 122 8.43 0.31 -2.18
CA MET A 122 8.63 1.63 -1.59
C MET A 122 7.39 2.52 -1.74
N ASN A 123 6.74 2.46 -2.90
CA ASN A 123 5.48 3.17 -3.15
C ASN A 123 4.34 2.66 -2.24
N ASP A 124 4.26 1.35 -2.03
CA ASP A 124 3.27 0.75 -1.12
C ASP A 124 3.48 1.20 0.32
N VAL A 125 4.73 1.33 0.78
CA VAL A 125 5.05 1.88 2.12
C VAL A 125 4.57 3.32 2.25
N ILE A 126 4.78 4.16 1.24
CA ILE A 126 4.28 5.54 1.24
C ILE A 126 2.75 5.58 1.24
N ASN A 127 2.09 4.74 0.42
CA ASN A 127 0.62 4.63 0.39
C ASN A 127 0.06 4.20 1.74
N TYR A 128 0.69 3.20 2.36
CA TYR A 128 0.33 2.76 3.70
C TYR A 128 0.46 3.90 4.72
N ALA A 129 1.59 4.60 4.72
CA ALA A 129 1.83 5.70 5.63
C ALA A 129 0.79 6.81 5.49
N VAL A 130 0.50 7.24 4.26
CA VAL A 130 -0.49 8.30 3.97
C VAL A 130 -1.90 7.90 4.38
N SER A 131 -2.26 6.62 4.26
CA SER A 131 -3.61 6.13 4.60
C SER A 131 -3.81 5.83 6.09
N HIS A 132 -2.73 5.60 6.86
CA HIS A 132 -2.82 5.19 8.27
C HIS A 132 -2.33 6.24 9.27
N TYR A 133 -1.59 7.25 8.81
CA TYR A 133 -0.98 8.26 9.67
C TYR A 133 -1.37 9.69 9.26
N LYS A 134 -1.23 10.62 10.19
CA LYS A 134 -1.48 12.06 9.98
C LYS A 134 -0.31 12.73 9.25
N VAL A 135 -0.03 12.28 8.03
CA VAL A 135 1.11 12.74 7.23
C VAL A 135 0.84 14.12 6.63
N ASP A 136 1.81 15.03 6.74
CA ASP A 136 1.91 16.21 5.90
C ASP A 136 2.41 15.78 4.51
N LEU A 137 1.51 15.75 3.53
CA LEU A 137 1.82 15.32 2.16
C LEU A 137 2.88 16.20 1.48
N ASN A 138 3.06 17.44 1.97
CA ASN A 138 4.11 18.31 1.49
C ASN A 138 5.50 17.99 2.06
N ARG A 139 5.58 17.11 3.07
CA ARG A 139 6.80 16.81 3.82
C ARG A 139 6.98 15.31 4.03
N ILE A 140 7.05 14.55 2.94
CA ILE A 140 7.43 13.14 2.93
C ILE A 140 8.88 13.05 2.55
N TYR A 141 9.70 12.41 3.38
CA TYR A 141 11.13 12.28 3.21
C TYR A 141 11.55 10.82 3.22
N LEU A 142 12.43 10.46 2.29
CA LEU A 142 13.04 9.12 2.28
C LEU A 142 14.51 9.24 2.63
N THR A 143 14.96 8.42 3.56
CA THR A 143 16.38 8.29 3.89
C THR A 143 16.72 6.84 4.17
N GLY A 144 17.94 6.44 3.88
CA GLY A 144 18.39 5.06 4.09
C GLY A 144 19.82 4.87 3.66
N LEU A 145 20.39 3.74 4.05
CA LEU A 145 21.81 3.47 3.88
C LEU A 145 22.07 2.23 3.02
N SER A 146 23.16 2.21 2.28
CA SER A 146 23.60 1.04 1.49
C SER A 146 22.49 0.55 0.55
N MET A 147 21.98 -0.66 0.74
CA MET A 147 20.78 -1.18 0.05
C MET A 147 19.62 -0.19 0.14
N GLY A 148 19.33 0.34 1.33
CA GLY A 148 18.22 1.28 1.53
C GLY A 148 18.42 2.60 0.78
N GLY A 149 19.63 3.13 0.72
CA GLY A 149 19.99 4.26 -0.13
C GLY A 149 19.78 3.94 -1.61
N GLY A 150 20.08 2.69 -2.02
CA GLY A 150 19.81 2.17 -3.35
C GLY A 150 18.32 2.10 -3.66
N CYS A 151 17.51 1.56 -2.76
CA CYS A 151 16.05 1.51 -2.90
C CYS A 151 15.44 2.91 -3.10
N ILE A 152 15.97 3.91 -2.41
CA ILE A 152 15.52 5.31 -2.55
C ILE A 152 15.88 5.88 -3.92
N TRP A 153 17.08 5.63 -4.42
CA TRP A 153 17.48 6.01 -5.77
C TRP A 153 16.60 5.35 -6.84
N GLU A 154 16.33 4.04 -6.68
CA GLU A 154 15.46 3.29 -7.59
C GLU A 154 14.02 3.82 -7.57
N TYR A 155 13.50 4.17 -6.39
CA TYR A 155 12.16 4.75 -6.25
C TYR A 155 12.06 6.11 -6.94
N ALA A 156 12.95 7.05 -6.58
CA ALA A 156 12.92 8.40 -7.12
C ALA A 156 13.24 8.43 -8.62
N GLY A 157 14.10 7.51 -9.07
CA GLY A 157 14.50 7.41 -10.49
C GLY A 157 13.51 6.66 -11.35
N TYR A 158 12.53 5.95 -10.79
CA TYR A 158 11.62 5.14 -11.60
C TYR A 158 10.72 5.97 -12.52
N SER A 159 10.13 7.04 -12.02
CA SER A 159 9.33 7.97 -12.80
C SER A 159 9.30 9.35 -12.16
N GLN A 160 9.06 10.38 -12.95
CA GLN A 160 8.83 11.74 -12.43
C GLN A 160 7.65 11.77 -11.44
N GLU A 161 6.62 10.98 -11.68
CA GLU A 161 5.48 10.82 -10.79
C GLU A 161 5.91 10.38 -9.37
N TYR A 162 6.73 9.32 -9.26
CA TYR A 162 7.20 8.82 -7.99
C TYR A 162 8.14 9.81 -7.28
N ALA A 163 9.06 10.42 -8.02
CA ALA A 163 9.92 11.47 -7.51
C ALA A 163 9.14 12.67 -6.96
N SER A 164 8.04 13.04 -7.61
CA SER A 164 7.20 14.19 -7.20
C SER A 164 6.42 13.94 -5.90
N ARG A 165 6.30 12.70 -5.44
CA ARG A 165 5.58 12.37 -4.19
C ARG A 165 6.34 12.71 -2.92
N VAL A 166 7.66 12.87 -3.01
CA VAL A 166 8.52 13.09 -1.84
C VAL A 166 9.21 14.44 -1.92
N ALA A 167 9.33 15.12 -0.79
CA ALA A 167 9.87 16.47 -0.72
C ALA A 167 11.40 16.50 -0.77
N ALA A 168 12.05 15.50 -0.17
CA ALA A 168 13.49 15.34 -0.25
C ALA A 168 13.90 13.87 -0.05
N ILE A 169 15.07 13.53 -0.59
CA ILE A 169 15.71 12.24 -0.36
C ILE A 169 17.12 12.41 0.18
N VAL A 170 17.50 11.52 1.10
CA VAL A 170 18.87 11.44 1.64
C VAL A 170 19.39 10.00 1.49
N PRO A 171 19.86 9.62 0.31
CA PRO A 171 20.49 8.32 0.09
C PRO A 171 21.94 8.35 0.63
N VAL A 172 22.25 7.43 1.55
CA VAL A 172 23.57 7.31 2.20
C VAL A 172 24.29 6.10 1.62
N CYS A 173 25.46 6.32 0.98
CA CYS A 173 26.23 5.29 0.26
C CYS A 173 25.33 4.33 -0.51
N GLY A 174 24.34 4.87 -1.24
CA GLY A 174 23.27 4.12 -1.88
C GLY A 174 23.77 3.26 -3.03
N ALA A 175 23.47 1.96 -2.94
CA ALA A 175 23.89 0.97 -3.92
C ALA A 175 22.90 0.93 -5.10
N SER A 176 23.04 1.83 -6.07
CA SER A 176 22.27 1.89 -7.30
C SER A 176 23.11 2.46 -8.44
N SER A 177 22.80 2.05 -9.65
CA SER A 177 23.43 2.59 -10.86
C SER A 177 22.55 3.68 -11.46
N ALA A 178 23.15 4.86 -11.66
CA ALA A 178 22.49 5.96 -12.33
C ALA A 178 22.32 5.64 -13.83
N THR A 179 21.13 5.96 -14.35
CA THR A 179 20.84 5.96 -15.79
C THR A 179 20.31 7.33 -16.18
N THR A 180 20.36 7.65 -17.47
CA THR A 180 19.82 8.92 -17.99
C THR A 180 18.35 9.11 -17.60
N ASP A 181 17.54 8.07 -17.68
CA ASP A 181 16.12 8.14 -17.32
C ASP A 181 15.92 8.44 -15.84
N LYS A 182 16.62 7.73 -14.95
CA LYS A 182 16.55 7.97 -13.50
C LYS A 182 16.96 9.40 -13.14
N ILE A 183 18.06 9.87 -13.74
CA ILE A 183 18.57 11.24 -13.59
C ILE A 183 17.51 12.25 -14.00
N ASN A 184 16.95 12.08 -15.20
CA ASN A 184 15.94 13.00 -15.74
C ASN A 184 14.64 12.99 -14.94
N HIS A 185 14.19 11.83 -14.47
CA HIS A 185 12.98 11.75 -13.63
C HIS A 185 13.16 12.54 -12.32
N ILE A 186 14.32 12.39 -11.67
CA ILE A 186 14.64 13.13 -10.43
C ILE A 186 14.75 14.63 -10.71
N ALA A 187 15.49 15.02 -11.72
CA ALA A 187 15.70 16.42 -12.10
C ALA A 187 14.39 17.12 -12.47
N ASN A 188 13.62 16.54 -13.41
CA ASN A 188 12.36 17.11 -13.89
C ASN A 188 11.26 17.19 -12.81
N SER A 189 11.41 16.47 -11.70
CA SER A 189 10.47 16.54 -10.56
C SER A 189 10.86 17.60 -9.55
N ASP A 190 11.91 18.36 -9.76
CA ASP A 190 12.44 19.36 -8.80
C ASP A 190 12.64 18.74 -7.40
N LEU A 191 13.18 17.51 -7.37
CA LEU A 191 13.37 16.77 -6.12
C LEU A 191 14.63 17.24 -5.40
N ALA A 192 14.48 17.67 -4.14
CA ALA A 192 15.62 17.98 -3.30
C ALA A 192 16.41 16.71 -2.94
N VAL A 193 17.71 16.72 -3.20
CA VAL A 193 18.58 15.58 -2.95
C VAL A 193 19.82 16.01 -2.13
N TRP A 194 20.09 15.29 -1.04
CA TRP A 194 21.36 15.35 -0.35
C TRP A 194 21.93 13.95 -0.15
N ALA A 195 22.84 13.55 -1.04
CA ALA A 195 23.51 12.25 -0.95
C ALA A 195 24.81 12.35 -0.16
N THR A 196 25.11 11.35 0.65
CA THR A 196 26.35 11.27 1.42
C THR A 196 27.09 9.96 1.14
N HIS A 197 28.43 10.01 1.16
CA HIS A 197 29.27 8.85 0.85
C HIS A 197 30.66 8.99 1.46
N ASN A 198 31.35 7.89 1.75
CA ASN A 198 32.76 7.91 2.08
C ASN A 198 33.61 7.80 0.80
N LEU A 199 34.69 8.56 0.74
CA LEU A 199 35.59 8.57 -0.43
C LEU A 199 36.18 7.18 -0.71
N GLY A 200 36.61 6.48 0.32
CA GLY A 200 37.25 5.16 0.24
C GLY A 200 36.29 4.00 0.57
N ASP A 201 35.03 4.10 0.16
CA ASP A 201 34.07 3.02 0.32
C ASP A 201 34.36 1.89 -0.66
N GLY A 202 34.78 0.73 -0.13
CA GLY A 202 35.12 -0.46 -0.92
C GLY A 202 33.94 -1.40 -1.15
N THR A 203 32.77 -1.13 -0.58
CA THR A 203 31.55 -1.94 -0.73
C THR A 203 30.65 -1.36 -1.82
N VAL A 204 30.37 -0.07 -1.74
CA VAL A 204 29.66 0.69 -2.77
C VAL A 204 30.56 1.83 -3.19
N GLY A 205 31.07 1.79 -4.41
CA GLY A 205 31.99 2.81 -4.90
C GLY A 205 31.36 4.21 -4.92
N VAL A 206 32.07 5.23 -4.43
CA VAL A 206 31.62 6.62 -4.37
C VAL A 206 31.20 7.17 -5.74
N ALA A 207 31.68 6.58 -6.81
CA ALA A 207 31.30 6.90 -8.20
C ALA A 207 29.79 6.82 -8.42
N ALA A 208 29.08 5.91 -7.74
CA ALA A 208 27.63 5.79 -7.85
C ALA A 208 26.94 7.11 -7.45
N THR A 209 27.28 7.65 -6.26
CA THR A 209 26.75 8.94 -5.79
C THR A 209 27.18 10.10 -6.69
N ASN A 210 28.43 10.13 -7.13
CA ASN A 210 28.92 11.19 -8.01
C ASN A 210 28.13 11.23 -9.32
N THR A 211 27.95 10.07 -9.97
CA THR A 211 27.20 9.98 -11.25
C THR A 211 25.77 10.47 -11.12
N TYR A 212 25.07 10.11 -10.03
CA TYR A 212 23.72 10.64 -9.79
C TYR A 212 23.73 12.16 -9.63
N ILE A 213 24.50 12.69 -8.69
CA ILE A 213 24.44 14.12 -8.37
C ILE A 213 24.93 14.99 -9.52
N ASP A 214 26.04 14.62 -10.15
CA ASP A 214 26.59 15.38 -11.26
C ASP A 214 25.64 15.33 -12.48
N GLY A 215 25.05 14.16 -12.74
CA GLY A 215 24.05 13.99 -13.79
C GLY A 215 22.75 14.77 -13.54
N ILE A 216 22.20 14.73 -12.33
CA ILE A 216 20.98 15.48 -11.94
C ILE A 216 21.22 17.00 -12.14
N ASN A 217 22.38 17.49 -11.72
CA ASN A 217 22.72 18.91 -11.81
C ASN A 217 23.04 19.36 -13.25
N ALA A 218 23.46 18.43 -14.11
CA ALA A 218 23.71 18.67 -15.53
C ALA A 218 22.49 18.41 -16.43
N ALA A 219 21.38 17.94 -15.87
CA ALA A 219 20.16 17.66 -16.62
C ALA A 219 19.58 18.94 -17.24
N PRO A 220 18.76 18.86 -18.30
CA PRO A 220 18.15 20.03 -18.93
C PRO A 220 17.29 20.90 -17.98
N ASN A 221 16.66 20.26 -16.99
CA ASN A 221 15.86 20.93 -15.96
C ASN A 221 16.37 20.49 -14.58
N PRO A 222 17.49 21.02 -14.08
CA PRO A 222 18.03 20.62 -12.79
C PRO A 222 17.13 21.13 -11.66
N PRO A 223 17.12 20.46 -10.49
CA PRO A 223 16.29 20.89 -9.36
C PRO A 223 16.79 22.21 -8.77
N THR A 224 15.91 22.93 -8.10
CA THR A 224 16.22 24.16 -7.38
C THR A 224 15.83 24.02 -5.91
N PRO A 225 16.79 23.96 -4.96
CA PRO A 225 18.25 24.08 -5.17
C PRO A 225 18.85 22.85 -5.86
N LEU A 226 20.04 23.00 -6.43
CA LEU A 226 20.78 21.88 -7.02
C LEU A 226 20.96 20.72 -6.05
N ALA A 227 20.97 19.52 -6.58
CA ALA A 227 21.25 18.31 -5.83
C ALA A 227 22.64 18.38 -5.17
N LYS A 228 22.71 17.96 -3.89
CA LYS A 228 23.90 18.11 -3.05
C LYS A 228 24.53 16.75 -2.78
N LYS A 229 25.87 16.71 -2.74
CA LYS A 229 26.61 15.56 -2.21
C LYS A 229 27.60 16.01 -1.14
N THR A 230 27.79 15.16 -0.13
CA THR A 230 28.86 15.27 0.85
C THR A 230 29.69 14.01 0.81
N ILE A 231 30.96 14.15 0.41
CA ILE A 231 31.90 13.04 0.38
C ILE A 231 32.84 13.18 1.56
N PHE A 232 32.70 12.25 2.53
CA PHE A 232 33.58 12.22 3.70
C PHE A 232 34.96 11.67 3.30
N PRO A 233 36.08 12.33 3.71
CA PRO A 233 37.44 11.92 3.34
C PRO A 233 37.94 10.76 4.21
N VAL A 234 37.13 9.71 4.30
CA VAL A 234 37.39 8.50 5.10
C VAL A 234 37.19 7.23 4.29
N ASN A 235 37.76 6.12 4.75
CA ASN A 235 37.59 4.81 4.17
C ASN A 235 36.42 4.06 4.82
N GLY A 236 35.96 2.98 4.14
CA GLY A 236 34.93 2.08 4.64
C GLY A 236 33.52 2.52 4.28
N HIS A 237 32.57 1.61 4.53
CA HIS A 237 31.20 1.76 4.04
C HIS A 237 30.30 2.59 4.98
N ASP A 238 30.70 2.82 6.22
CA ASP A 238 29.91 3.55 7.23
C ASP A 238 29.93 5.07 7.01
N ALA A 239 29.20 5.57 6.03
CA ALA A 239 28.93 6.99 5.89
C ALA A 239 27.73 7.44 6.77
N TRP A 240 26.89 6.51 7.21
CA TRP A 240 25.66 6.82 7.94
C TRP A 240 25.92 7.33 9.36
N SER A 241 26.96 6.87 10.04
CA SER A 241 27.31 7.37 11.37
C SER A 241 27.59 8.87 11.37
N GLN A 242 28.23 9.40 10.32
CA GLN A 242 28.42 10.83 10.16
C GLN A 242 27.17 11.54 9.66
N THR A 243 26.49 10.98 8.67
CA THR A 243 25.28 11.59 8.07
C THR A 243 24.19 11.86 9.10
N TYR A 244 23.90 10.87 9.96
CA TYR A 244 22.83 11.01 10.96
C TYR A 244 23.31 11.65 12.27
N ASN A 245 24.58 12.04 12.39
CA ASN A 245 25.06 12.77 13.55
C ASN A 245 24.45 14.17 13.61
N LEU A 246 23.67 14.44 14.66
CA LEU A 246 22.98 15.73 14.85
C LEU A 246 23.93 16.92 14.95
N SER A 247 25.19 16.69 15.38
CA SER A 247 26.22 17.73 15.44
C SER A 247 26.88 17.97 14.08
N PHE A 248 26.75 17.07 13.12
CA PHE A 248 27.21 17.28 11.76
C PHE A 248 26.25 18.19 11.02
N LYS A 249 26.71 19.41 10.73
CA LYS A 249 25.92 20.42 10.02
C LYS A 249 26.68 20.91 8.80
N GLU A 250 25.94 21.08 7.72
CA GLU A 250 26.44 21.68 6.50
C GLU A 250 25.47 22.78 6.06
N ASN A 251 26.00 23.97 5.82
CA ASN A 251 25.23 25.21 5.62
C ASN A 251 24.25 25.51 6.79
N GLY A 252 24.65 25.15 8.02
CA GLY A 252 23.87 25.41 9.24
C GLY A 252 22.83 24.34 9.61
N TYR A 253 22.61 23.32 8.77
CA TYR A 253 21.59 22.31 8.98
C TYR A 253 22.20 20.90 9.09
N ASN A 254 21.72 20.09 10.04
CA ASN A 254 21.90 18.65 10.00
C ASN A 254 20.91 18.05 8.98
N VAL A 255 20.99 16.75 8.74
CA VAL A 255 20.18 16.07 7.71
C VAL A 255 18.67 16.22 7.93
N TYR A 256 18.21 16.21 9.17
CA TYR A 256 16.79 16.34 9.51
C TYR A 256 16.28 17.77 9.34
N GLU A 257 17.08 18.73 9.82
CA GLU A 257 16.80 20.17 9.64
C GLU A 257 16.78 20.52 8.15
N TRP A 258 17.73 19.96 7.37
CA TRP A 258 17.76 20.17 5.92
C TRP A 258 16.53 19.57 5.22
N MET A 259 16.08 18.37 5.57
CA MET A 259 14.84 17.81 5.05
C MET A 259 13.69 18.79 5.24
N LEU A 260 13.57 19.39 6.43
CA LEU A 260 12.48 20.31 6.77
C LEU A 260 12.53 21.65 6.02
N THR A 261 13.69 22.07 5.49
CA THR A 261 13.78 23.25 4.61
C THR A 261 13.12 22.98 3.25
N ASN A 262 12.94 21.71 2.88
CA ASN A 262 12.36 21.30 1.62
C ASN A 262 10.90 20.84 1.83
N LYS A 263 10.01 21.39 1.04
CA LYS A 263 8.62 20.97 0.99
C LYS A 263 8.13 20.92 -0.45
N ARG A 264 7.22 20.04 -0.73
CA ARG A 264 6.42 20.12 -1.95
C ARG A 264 5.35 21.17 -1.76
N ASN A 265 4.99 21.88 -2.79
CA ASN A 265 3.74 22.59 -2.83
C ASN A 265 2.69 21.63 -3.41
N VAL A 266 2.47 20.52 -2.70
CA VAL A 266 1.29 19.71 -2.94
C VAL A 266 0.17 20.54 -2.34
N GLU A 267 -0.45 21.38 -3.13
CA GLU A 267 -1.79 21.86 -2.77
C GLU A 267 -2.59 20.60 -2.47
N ALA A 268 -3.30 20.59 -1.34
CA ALA A 268 -4.17 19.46 -0.98
C ALA A 268 -4.93 19.08 -2.25
N LEU A 269 -4.85 17.79 -2.64
CA LEU A 269 -5.46 17.32 -3.88
C LEU A 269 -6.82 17.99 -4.02
N PRO A 270 -7.10 18.65 -5.15
CA PRO A 270 -8.24 19.58 -5.25
C PRO A 270 -9.60 18.89 -5.15
N VAL A 271 -9.62 17.60 -4.84
CA VAL A 271 -10.83 16.82 -4.62
C VAL A 271 -10.94 16.47 -3.14
N THR A 272 -11.99 16.98 -2.50
CA THR A 272 -12.31 16.68 -1.11
C THR A 272 -13.51 15.75 -1.01
N GLY A 273 -13.63 15.03 0.12
CA GLY A 273 -14.79 14.18 0.41
C GLY A 273 -14.97 13.05 -0.61
N PHE A 274 -13.87 12.48 -1.08
CA PHE A 274 -13.90 11.37 -2.04
C PHE A 274 -14.47 10.11 -1.38
N THR A 275 -15.54 9.57 -1.97
CA THR A 275 -16.12 8.28 -1.57
C THR A 275 -16.06 7.31 -2.74
N PHE A 276 -15.83 6.03 -2.48
CA PHE A 276 -15.82 4.99 -3.50
C PHE A 276 -16.50 3.72 -3.01
N SER A 277 -17.40 3.19 -3.82
CA SER A 277 -18.08 1.92 -3.59
C SER A 277 -18.11 1.08 -4.86
N ALA A 278 -18.09 -0.24 -4.68
CA ALA A 278 -18.28 -1.19 -5.76
C ALA A 278 -19.22 -2.29 -5.29
N ILE A 279 -20.20 -2.65 -6.12
CA ILE A 279 -21.19 -3.71 -5.86
C ILE A 279 -21.35 -4.58 -7.09
N LYS A 280 -21.78 -5.82 -6.90
CA LYS A 280 -22.27 -6.64 -7.99
C LYS A 280 -23.64 -6.11 -8.44
N ALA A 281 -23.73 -5.64 -9.66
CA ALA A 281 -25.01 -5.20 -10.25
C ALA A 281 -25.80 -6.39 -10.80
N SER A 282 -25.11 -7.44 -11.24
CA SER A 282 -25.68 -8.72 -11.66
C SER A 282 -24.66 -9.84 -11.43
N GLN A 283 -24.97 -11.04 -11.92
CA GLN A 283 -24.01 -12.16 -11.92
C GLN A 283 -22.77 -11.89 -12.77
N ASN A 284 -22.86 -11.00 -13.76
CA ASN A 284 -21.80 -10.74 -14.74
C ASN A 284 -21.45 -9.26 -14.88
N THR A 285 -21.86 -8.40 -13.95
CA THR A 285 -21.56 -6.96 -14.03
C THR A 285 -21.25 -6.38 -12.66
N SER A 286 -20.29 -5.45 -12.61
CA SER A 286 -19.98 -4.65 -11.44
C SER A 286 -20.43 -3.21 -11.63
N LEU A 287 -21.07 -2.62 -10.64
CA LEU A 287 -21.35 -1.19 -10.59
C LEU A 287 -20.38 -0.52 -9.60
N LEU A 288 -19.58 0.37 -10.13
CA LEU A 288 -18.66 1.22 -9.40
C LEU A 288 -19.28 2.61 -9.29
N LYS A 289 -19.31 3.18 -8.07
CA LYS A 289 -19.81 4.54 -7.84
C LYS A 289 -18.82 5.30 -6.97
N TRP A 290 -18.56 6.55 -7.31
CA TRP A 290 -17.78 7.46 -6.47
C TRP A 290 -18.38 8.86 -6.50
N SER A 291 -18.09 9.62 -5.48
CA SER A 291 -18.50 11.01 -5.38
C SER A 291 -17.40 11.83 -4.74
N THR A 292 -17.44 13.11 -5.00
CA THR A 292 -16.58 14.15 -4.45
C THR A 292 -17.43 15.23 -3.79
N LEU A 293 -16.91 15.96 -2.83
CA LEU A 293 -17.54 17.17 -2.28
C LEU A 293 -17.08 18.43 -3.01
N SER A 294 -15.85 18.44 -3.49
CA SER A 294 -15.33 19.52 -4.33
C SER A 294 -14.27 18.99 -5.30
N GLU A 295 -14.14 19.63 -6.46
CA GLU A 295 -13.14 19.33 -7.47
C GLU A 295 -12.56 20.63 -8.02
N THR A 296 -11.29 20.89 -7.80
CA THR A 296 -10.57 22.01 -8.37
C THR A 296 -9.39 21.46 -9.15
N ALA A 297 -9.20 21.91 -10.40
CA ALA A 297 -8.13 21.42 -11.29
C ALA A 297 -8.09 19.88 -11.48
N ASN A 298 -9.22 19.18 -11.30
CA ASN A 298 -9.35 17.75 -11.54
C ASN A 298 -9.58 17.48 -13.04
N LEU A 299 -8.69 16.70 -13.66
CA LEU A 299 -8.87 16.24 -15.05
C LEU A 299 -9.97 15.17 -15.14
N GLY A 300 -9.99 14.24 -14.16
CA GLY A 300 -10.94 13.15 -14.13
C GLY A 300 -10.45 11.94 -13.33
N PHE A 301 -11.04 10.80 -13.64
CA PHE A 301 -10.89 9.56 -12.88
C PHE A 301 -10.61 8.38 -13.80
N ALA A 302 -9.45 7.74 -13.64
CA ALA A 302 -9.19 6.45 -14.25
C ALA A 302 -9.80 5.34 -13.36
N VAL A 303 -10.65 4.53 -13.96
CA VAL A 303 -11.15 3.30 -13.33
C VAL A 303 -10.15 2.20 -13.58
N GLU A 304 -9.59 1.64 -12.53
CA GLU A 304 -8.58 0.60 -12.64
C GLU A 304 -9.07 -0.71 -12.03
N LYS A 305 -8.73 -1.81 -12.73
CA LYS A 305 -9.11 -3.19 -12.38
C LYS A 305 -7.89 -4.08 -12.29
N SER A 306 -7.91 -5.01 -11.33
CA SER A 306 -6.92 -6.07 -11.18
C SER A 306 -7.58 -7.39 -10.83
N ILE A 307 -6.95 -8.51 -11.19
CA ILE A 307 -7.37 -9.87 -10.81
C ILE A 307 -6.52 -10.46 -9.68
N ASN A 308 -5.38 -9.84 -9.39
CA ASN A 308 -4.45 -10.32 -8.37
C ASN A 308 -4.21 -9.30 -7.24
N GLY A 309 -4.82 -8.09 -7.34
CA GLY A 309 -4.67 -7.02 -6.36
C GLY A 309 -3.33 -6.26 -6.44
N VAL A 310 -2.46 -6.63 -7.40
CA VAL A 310 -1.11 -6.07 -7.57
C VAL A 310 -1.01 -5.30 -8.89
N ASN A 311 -1.29 -5.97 -10.00
CA ASN A 311 -1.19 -5.38 -11.33
C ASN A 311 -2.55 -4.83 -11.74
N TYR A 312 -2.65 -3.51 -11.82
CA TYR A 312 -3.87 -2.81 -12.22
C TYR A 312 -3.78 -2.36 -13.66
N THR A 313 -4.91 -2.49 -14.37
CA THR A 313 -5.09 -2.00 -15.74
C THR A 313 -6.22 -0.99 -15.75
N GLN A 314 -6.02 0.14 -16.42
CA GLN A 314 -7.08 1.12 -16.63
C GLN A 314 -8.12 0.52 -17.59
N VAL A 315 -9.37 0.47 -17.14
CA VAL A 315 -10.52 -0.03 -17.94
C VAL A 315 -11.40 1.10 -18.46
N ALA A 316 -11.33 2.29 -17.86
CA ALA A 316 -12.02 3.49 -18.33
C ALA A 316 -11.33 4.75 -17.80
N PHE A 317 -11.60 5.88 -18.45
CA PHE A 317 -11.31 7.21 -17.94
C PHE A 317 -12.59 8.04 -18.02
N ILE A 318 -12.98 8.65 -16.89
CA ILE A 318 -14.18 9.49 -16.77
C ILE A 318 -13.72 10.90 -16.47
N ASN A 319 -13.95 11.82 -17.40
CA ASN A 319 -13.60 13.23 -17.21
C ASN A 319 -14.36 13.83 -16.01
N SER A 320 -13.73 14.79 -15.34
CA SER A 320 -14.42 15.60 -14.33
C SER A 320 -15.66 16.24 -14.92
N SER A 321 -16.79 16.13 -14.21
CA SER A 321 -18.05 16.80 -14.53
C SER A 321 -18.35 17.93 -13.54
N SER A 322 -17.38 18.28 -12.69
CA SER A 322 -17.50 19.36 -11.71
C SER A 322 -17.75 20.70 -12.39
N ILE A 323 -18.69 21.46 -11.85
CA ILE A 323 -19.00 22.83 -12.29
C ILE A 323 -18.50 23.78 -11.20
N ASN A 324 -17.60 24.70 -11.54
CA ASN A 324 -17.07 25.73 -10.63
C ASN A 324 -16.45 25.16 -9.33
N GLY A 325 -15.82 23.99 -9.40
CA GLY A 325 -15.19 23.37 -8.24
C GLY A 325 -16.16 22.67 -7.29
N SER A 326 -17.45 22.54 -7.63
CA SER A 326 -18.41 21.75 -6.85
C SER A 326 -18.08 20.26 -6.91
N GLY A 327 -18.65 19.48 -5.98
CA GLY A 327 -18.58 18.02 -6.04
C GLY A 327 -19.49 17.44 -7.13
N ALA A 328 -19.22 16.22 -7.51
CA ALA A 328 -19.99 15.47 -8.50
C ALA A 328 -20.09 13.99 -8.14
N VAL A 329 -21.03 13.29 -8.78
CA VAL A 329 -21.26 11.86 -8.62
C VAL A 329 -20.98 11.17 -9.94
N TYR A 330 -20.24 10.08 -9.86
CA TYR A 330 -19.79 9.30 -11.01
C TYR A 330 -20.17 7.84 -10.87
N GLN A 331 -20.28 7.17 -11.99
CA GLN A 331 -20.46 5.72 -12.03
C GLN A 331 -19.81 5.09 -13.26
N PHE A 332 -19.43 3.85 -13.11
CA PHE A 332 -18.94 2.99 -14.19
C PHE A 332 -19.49 1.58 -14.02
N ILE A 333 -19.87 0.94 -15.11
CA ILE A 333 -20.31 -0.46 -15.11
C ILE A 333 -19.26 -1.28 -15.85
N ASP A 334 -18.59 -2.18 -15.12
CA ASP A 334 -17.77 -3.22 -15.74
C ASP A 334 -18.70 -4.35 -16.22
N GLN A 335 -18.81 -4.47 -17.54
CA GLN A 335 -19.65 -5.48 -18.21
C GLN A 335 -18.99 -6.86 -18.27
N GLN A 336 -17.71 -6.95 -17.94
CA GLN A 336 -16.90 -8.16 -18.08
C GLN A 336 -15.99 -8.36 -16.87
N PRO A 337 -16.52 -8.46 -15.64
CA PRO A 337 -15.72 -8.90 -14.52
C PRO A 337 -15.24 -10.32 -14.78
N GLN A 338 -14.01 -10.62 -14.40
CA GLN A 338 -13.49 -11.98 -14.52
C GLN A 338 -14.06 -12.87 -13.41
N ARG A 339 -14.10 -14.17 -13.66
CA ARG A 339 -14.45 -15.17 -12.64
C ARG A 339 -13.45 -15.08 -11.48
N GLY A 340 -13.93 -15.17 -10.25
CA GLY A 340 -13.15 -15.02 -9.04
C GLY A 340 -13.06 -13.57 -8.55
N LYS A 341 -11.99 -13.23 -7.88
CA LYS A 341 -11.79 -11.91 -7.27
C LYS A 341 -11.42 -10.87 -8.32
N ASN A 342 -12.17 -9.78 -8.35
CA ASN A 342 -11.87 -8.58 -9.10
C ASN A 342 -11.63 -7.44 -8.11
N TYR A 343 -10.49 -6.76 -8.24
CA TYR A 343 -10.06 -5.65 -7.42
C TYR A 343 -10.25 -4.36 -8.21
N TYR A 344 -10.94 -3.39 -7.65
CA TYR A 344 -11.22 -2.11 -8.29
C TYR A 344 -10.68 -0.97 -7.44
N ARG A 345 -10.10 0.03 -8.09
CA ARG A 345 -9.77 1.32 -7.49
C ARG A 345 -10.01 2.44 -8.48
N ILE A 346 -10.18 3.63 -7.97
CA ILE A 346 -10.28 4.84 -8.78
C ILE A 346 -8.97 5.61 -8.62
N LYS A 347 -8.34 5.97 -9.74
CA LYS A 347 -7.22 6.89 -9.79
C LYS A 347 -7.77 8.25 -10.21
N GLN A 348 -7.85 9.19 -9.29
CA GLN A 348 -8.10 10.59 -9.61
C GLN A 348 -6.87 11.18 -10.27
N VAL A 349 -7.03 11.97 -11.33
CA VAL A 349 -5.95 12.61 -12.07
C VAL A 349 -6.24 14.10 -12.19
N ASP A 350 -5.28 14.92 -11.79
CA ASP A 350 -5.36 16.37 -11.90
C ASP A 350 -4.90 16.86 -13.28
N ILE A 351 -5.21 18.12 -13.61
CA ILE A 351 -4.84 18.75 -14.88
C ILE A 351 -3.30 18.77 -15.08
N ASP A 352 -2.54 18.81 -13.99
CA ASP A 352 -1.07 18.75 -14.01
C ASP A 352 -0.51 17.32 -13.92
N ASN A 353 -1.35 16.30 -14.17
CA ASN A 353 -1.04 14.87 -14.13
C ASN A 353 -0.67 14.31 -12.75
N ARG A 354 -0.79 15.08 -11.67
CA ARG A 354 -0.76 14.51 -10.32
C ARG A 354 -1.96 13.60 -10.13
N PHE A 355 -1.86 12.62 -9.23
CA PHE A 355 -2.97 11.69 -9.00
C PHE A 355 -2.99 11.17 -7.57
N SER A 356 -4.15 10.65 -7.19
CA SER A 356 -4.37 9.89 -5.95
C SER A 356 -5.24 8.67 -6.22
N TYR A 357 -5.19 7.71 -5.29
CA TYR A 357 -5.99 6.50 -5.37
C TYR A 357 -7.05 6.43 -4.29
N SER A 358 -8.19 5.84 -4.64
CA SER A 358 -9.19 5.40 -3.67
C SER A 358 -8.70 4.16 -2.90
N SER A 359 -9.44 3.81 -1.84
CA SER A 359 -9.36 2.46 -1.28
C SER A 359 -9.74 1.40 -2.33
N VAL A 360 -9.09 0.22 -2.26
CA VAL A 360 -9.44 -0.92 -3.13
C VAL A 360 -10.75 -1.55 -2.68
N LYS A 361 -11.64 -1.87 -3.63
CA LYS A 361 -12.85 -2.66 -3.41
C LYS A 361 -12.72 -4.00 -4.11
N ILE A 362 -13.15 -5.07 -3.44
CA ILE A 362 -13.01 -6.44 -3.94
C ILE A 362 -14.41 -7.01 -4.17
N LEU A 363 -14.67 -7.47 -5.38
CA LEU A 363 -15.89 -8.20 -5.74
C LEU A 363 -15.50 -9.60 -6.18
N ASN A 364 -16.18 -10.61 -5.63
CA ASN A 364 -15.93 -12.01 -5.99
C ASN A 364 -17.06 -12.54 -6.88
N PHE A 365 -16.74 -12.87 -8.13
CA PHE A 365 -17.65 -13.41 -9.14
C PHE A 365 -17.52 -14.94 -9.24
N ASP A 366 -17.53 -15.64 -8.10
CA ASP A 366 -17.69 -17.10 -8.09
C ASP A 366 -19.13 -17.43 -8.49
N ILE A 367 -19.30 -17.74 -9.74
CA ILE A 367 -20.58 -18.28 -10.24
C ILE A 367 -20.56 -19.77 -9.91
N LYS A 368 -21.42 -20.19 -8.98
CA LYS A 368 -21.74 -21.62 -8.89
C LYS A 368 -22.44 -21.98 -10.19
N PRO A 369 -21.93 -22.96 -10.95
CA PRO A 369 -22.61 -23.39 -12.15
C PRO A 369 -24.01 -23.89 -11.78
N VAL A 370 -25.04 -23.38 -12.45
CA VAL A 370 -26.38 -23.93 -12.31
C VAL A 370 -26.42 -25.21 -13.13
N ILE A 371 -26.52 -26.34 -12.43
CA ILE A 371 -26.68 -27.65 -13.03
C ILE A 371 -28.13 -28.04 -12.87
N GLN A 372 -28.82 -28.26 -14.00
CA GLN A 372 -30.16 -28.77 -14.02
C GLN A 372 -30.13 -30.23 -14.46
N ILE A 373 -30.70 -31.12 -13.65
CA ILE A 373 -30.73 -32.55 -13.90
C ILE A 373 -32.20 -33.00 -13.91
N GLY A 374 -32.60 -33.70 -14.95
CA GLY A 374 -33.96 -34.24 -15.05
C GLY A 374 -34.20 -35.04 -16.33
N PRO A 375 -35.34 -35.71 -16.45
CA PRO A 375 -36.41 -35.85 -15.44
C PRO A 375 -35.97 -36.71 -14.24
N ASN A 376 -36.71 -36.58 -13.14
CA ASN A 376 -36.55 -37.44 -11.96
C ASN A 376 -37.97 -37.70 -11.39
N PRO A 377 -38.55 -38.91 -11.55
CA PRO A 377 -37.95 -40.13 -12.11
C PRO A 377 -37.58 -40.03 -13.60
N ALA A 378 -36.48 -40.75 -13.96
CA ALA A 378 -36.03 -40.90 -15.32
C ALA A 378 -36.51 -42.27 -15.89
N THR A 379 -36.86 -42.28 -17.17
CA THR A 379 -37.20 -43.50 -17.93
C THR A 379 -36.09 -43.86 -18.91
N ASP A 380 -36.03 -43.14 -20.05
CA ASP A 380 -35.09 -43.46 -21.14
C ASP A 380 -33.75 -42.76 -21.01
N PHE A 381 -33.75 -41.52 -20.49
CA PHE A 381 -32.54 -40.71 -20.39
C PHE A 381 -32.55 -39.82 -19.12
N ILE A 382 -31.36 -39.60 -18.56
CA ILE A 382 -31.10 -38.51 -17.61
C ILE A 382 -30.47 -37.37 -18.40
N THR A 383 -31.13 -36.21 -18.40
CA THR A 383 -30.64 -35.02 -19.08
C THR A 383 -29.94 -34.12 -18.07
N ILE A 384 -28.74 -33.69 -18.37
CA ILE A 384 -27.95 -32.77 -17.57
C ILE A 384 -27.71 -31.51 -18.41
N LYS A 385 -28.21 -30.38 -17.95
CA LYS A 385 -27.99 -29.06 -18.58
C LYS A 385 -27.08 -28.24 -17.69
N THR A 386 -26.01 -27.69 -18.27
CA THR A 386 -25.04 -26.77 -17.58
C THR A 386 -25.06 -25.43 -18.29
N GLU A 387 -25.08 -24.32 -17.53
CA GLU A 387 -25.17 -22.97 -18.11
C GLU A 387 -23.80 -22.37 -18.52
N LEU A 388 -22.67 -23.01 -18.23
CA LEU A 388 -21.35 -22.48 -18.51
C LEU A 388 -20.66 -23.22 -19.66
N GLY A 389 -20.61 -22.58 -20.82
CA GLY A 389 -20.19 -23.18 -22.11
C GLY A 389 -18.70 -23.50 -22.31
N ASN A 390 -17.80 -23.31 -21.33
CA ASN A 390 -16.36 -23.55 -21.48
C ASN A 390 -15.76 -24.42 -20.39
N ALA A 391 -16.54 -24.97 -19.48
CA ALA A 391 -16.02 -25.78 -18.39
C ALA A 391 -15.84 -27.24 -18.82
N LYS A 392 -14.76 -27.88 -18.37
CA LYS A 392 -14.57 -29.32 -18.48
C LYS A 392 -15.55 -30.02 -17.55
N THR A 393 -16.78 -30.32 -18.06
CA THR A 393 -17.80 -31.04 -17.29
C THR A 393 -17.60 -32.54 -17.46
N SER A 394 -17.56 -33.31 -16.40
CA SER A 394 -17.63 -34.77 -16.42
C SER A 394 -18.79 -35.25 -15.56
N VAL A 395 -19.42 -36.32 -15.99
CA VAL A 395 -20.57 -36.89 -15.33
C VAL A 395 -20.32 -38.35 -15.02
N LYS A 396 -20.67 -38.78 -13.80
CA LYS A 396 -20.55 -40.17 -13.34
C LYS A 396 -21.86 -40.60 -12.71
N LEU A 397 -22.33 -41.79 -13.08
CA LEU A 397 -23.53 -42.40 -12.51
C LEU A 397 -23.12 -43.60 -11.66
N PHE A 398 -23.61 -43.67 -10.44
CA PHE A 398 -23.34 -44.72 -9.47
C PHE A 398 -24.64 -45.42 -9.05
N ASN A 399 -24.55 -46.70 -8.74
CA ASN A 399 -25.64 -47.40 -8.06
C ASN A 399 -25.68 -47.12 -6.55
N GLN A 400 -26.63 -47.72 -5.84
CA GLN A 400 -26.76 -47.54 -4.37
C GLN A 400 -25.55 -48.08 -3.59
N GLN A 401 -24.77 -49.00 -4.13
CA GLN A 401 -23.58 -49.59 -3.55
C GLN A 401 -22.33 -48.75 -3.85
N GLY A 402 -22.45 -47.61 -4.55
CA GLY A 402 -21.34 -46.73 -4.90
C GLY A 402 -20.49 -47.27 -6.07
N GLN A 403 -20.95 -48.27 -6.80
CA GLN A 403 -20.28 -48.77 -8.01
C GLN A 403 -20.55 -47.82 -9.17
N LEU A 404 -19.48 -47.44 -9.88
CA LEU A 404 -19.57 -46.60 -11.08
C LEU A 404 -20.17 -47.41 -12.22
N LEU A 405 -21.30 -46.97 -12.80
CA LEU A 405 -22.00 -47.62 -13.89
C LEU A 405 -21.75 -46.95 -15.23
N GLN A 406 -21.74 -45.63 -15.26
CA GLN A 406 -21.55 -44.87 -16.49
C GLN A 406 -20.72 -43.64 -16.24
N THR A 407 -19.98 -43.23 -17.24
CA THR A 407 -19.23 -41.98 -17.25
C THR A 407 -19.37 -41.30 -18.60
N ALA A 408 -19.54 -39.99 -18.59
CA ALA A 408 -19.48 -39.16 -19.78
C ALA A 408 -18.52 -38.03 -19.54
N ALA A 409 -17.56 -37.84 -20.45
CA ALA A 409 -16.66 -36.69 -20.45
C ALA A 409 -17.26 -35.64 -21.39
N ALA A 410 -17.31 -34.40 -20.93
CA ALA A 410 -17.85 -33.31 -21.69
C ALA A 410 -16.87 -32.77 -22.73
N THR A 411 -17.34 -32.69 -23.91
CA THR A 411 -16.97 -31.68 -24.88
C THR A 411 -17.87 -30.44 -24.61
N SER A 412 -17.55 -29.29 -25.16
CA SER A 412 -18.20 -27.98 -25.02
C SER A 412 -19.76 -27.91 -25.17
N GLN A 413 -20.46 -29.01 -24.97
CA GLN A 413 -21.92 -29.10 -25.05
C GLN A 413 -22.56 -28.75 -23.70
N GLN A 414 -23.54 -27.87 -23.74
CA GLN A 414 -24.34 -27.47 -22.58
C GLN A 414 -25.40 -28.51 -22.16
N LEU A 415 -25.58 -29.54 -22.94
CA LEU A 415 -26.64 -30.57 -22.73
C LEU A 415 -26.07 -31.98 -22.92
N PHE A 416 -26.17 -32.80 -21.87
CA PHE A 416 -25.83 -34.21 -21.89
C PHE A 416 -27.07 -35.06 -21.73
N LYS A 417 -27.06 -36.23 -22.37
CA LYS A 417 -28.07 -37.27 -22.15
C LYS A 417 -27.35 -38.58 -21.78
N LEU A 418 -27.59 -39.09 -20.57
CA LEU A 418 -27.17 -40.41 -20.17
C LEU A 418 -28.26 -41.40 -20.39
N PRO A 419 -28.05 -42.53 -21.14
CA PRO A 419 -29.04 -43.57 -21.32
C PRO A 419 -29.45 -44.18 -19.97
N ALA A 420 -30.72 -44.30 -19.71
CA ALA A 420 -31.31 -44.93 -18.51
C ALA A 420 -32.14 -46.16 -18.81
N SER A 421 -32.54 -46.38 -20.07
CA SER A 421 -33.46 -47.46 -20.48
C SER A 421 -33.00 -48.88 -20.13
N ASN A 422 -31.66 -49.10 -20.01
CA ASN A 422 -31.11 -50.41 -19.68
C ASN A 422 -30.74 -50.55 -18.19
N LEU A 423 -31.07 -49.56 -17.36
CA LEU A 423 -30.78 -49.60 -15.93
C LEU A 423 -32.01 -50.13 -15.18
N PRO A 424 -31.87 -51.01 -14.20
CA PRO A 424 -33.01 -51.48 -13.39
C PRO A 424 -33.72 -50.34 -12.66
N ASN A 425 -35.03 -50.50 -12.39
CA ASN A 425 -35.74 -49.59 -11.53
C ASN A 425 -35.06 -49.48 -10.19
N GLY A 426 -34.82 -48.27 -9.73
CA GLY A 426 -34.10 -48.06 -8.46
C GLY A 426 -33.52 -46.64 -8.29
N VAL A 427 -32.78 -46.51 -7.21
CA VAL A 427 -32.10 -45.25 -6.84
C VAL A 427 -30.66 -45.27 -7.34
N TYR A 428 -30.26 -44.16 -7.93
CA TYR A 428 -28.91 -43.91 -8.45
C TYR A 428 -28.40 -42.56 -7.95
N TYR A 429 -27.08 -42.39 -8.00
CA TYR A 429 -26.43 -41.14 -7.65
C TYR A 429 -25.65 -40.60 -8.86
N LEU A 430 -26.08 -39.44 -9.35
CA LEU A 430 -25.44 -38.76 -10.44
C LEU A 430 -24.49 -37.70 -9.89
N GLN A 431 -23.20 -37.84 -10.14
CA GLN A 431 -22.18 -36.90 -9.80
C GLN A 431 -21.77 -36.10 -11.05
N VAL A 432 -21.88 -34.79 -10.95
CA VAL A 432 -21.45 -33.85 -12.00
C VAL A 432 -20.26 -33.07 -11.47
N ASN A 433 -19.14 -33.18 -12.14
CA ASN A 433 -17.96 -32.34 -11.88
C ASN A 433 -17.88 -31.29 -12.99
N ASN A 434 -18.06 -30.03 -12.61
CA ASN A 434 -17.97 -28.90 -13.53
C ASN A 434 -16.79 -28.00 -13.08
N ASP A 435 -15.65 -28.18 -13.75
CA ASP A 435 -14.42 -27.42 -13.49
C ASP A 435 -13.97 -27.46 -12.02
N GLY A 436 -14.01 -28.65 -11.42
CA GLY A 436 -13.63 -28.86 -10.01
C GLY A 436 -14.77 -28.71 -9.00
N ASN A 437 -15.92 -28.16 -9.37
CA ASN A 437 -17.11 -28.15 -8.53
C ASN A 437 -17.86 -29.46 -8.72
N ILE A 438 -18.00 -30.24 -7.65
CA ILE A 438 -18.66 -31.54 -7.65
C ILE A 438 -20.02 -31.37 -7.01
N GLU A 439 -21.05 -31.72 -7.74
CA GLU A 439 -22.44 -31.83 -7.26
C GLU A 439 -22.94 -33.26 -7.42
N THR A 440 -23.62 -33.79 -6.41
CA THR A 440 -24.20 -35.13 -6.45
C THR A 440 -25.69 -35.04 -6.22
N GLN A 441 -26.48 -35.63 -7.14
CA GLN A 441 -27.92 -35.65 -7.06
C GLN A 441 -28.43 -37.09 -7.07
N LYS A 442 -29.46 -37.36 -6.24
CA LYS A 442 -30.18 -38.61 -6.23
C LYS A 442 -31.17 -38.65 -7.41
N ILE A 443 -31.11 -39.69 -8.22
CA ILE A 443 -31.98 -39.94 -9.36
C ILE A 443 -32.77 -41.23 -9.14
N LEU A 444 -34.06 -41.19 -9.38
CA LEU A 444 -34.91 -42.36 -9.42
C LEU A 444 -35.07 -42.78 -10.88
N ILE A 445 -34.81 -44.05 -11.18
CA ILE A 445 -35.11 -44.65 -12.49
C ILE A 445 -36.34 -45.52 -12.34
N GLN A 446 -37.35 -45.30 -13.18
CA GLN A 446 -38.61 -46.00 -13.14
C GLN A 446 -39.15 -46.15 -14.58
N HIS A 447 -39.23 -47.39 -15.05
CA HIS A 447 -39.78 -47.80 -16.34
C HIS A 447 -41.24 -48.22 -16.23
#